data_1ed8a36af4d194b3eb4c16a349795db1
#
_entry.id   1ed8a36af4d194b3eb4c16a349795db1
#
_cell.length_a   1.000
_cell.length_b   1.000
_cell.length_c   1.000
_cell.angle_alpha   90.00
_cell.angle_beta   90.00
_cell.angle_gamma   90.00
#
_symmetry.space_group_name_H-M   'P 1'
#
loop_
_entity.id
_entity.type
_entity.pdbx_description
1 polymer ?
#
loop_
_entity_poly.entity_id
_entity_poly.type
_entity_poly.pdbx_seq_one_letter_code
_entity_poly.pdbx_strand_id
1 'polypeptide(L)'
;QRQMCIRDSTKEEAFDLLEEFFLVCNKDSDLYPGMQQGDNGQSLVLGGRDPEGKYLFNDLSRMCLQASYELKLIDPKINIRVDPKTPDEIFTLGSRLTKIGLGFPQYSNDDIIIPGLIRKGYSKEDAYNYVVAACWEFIIPNRAMDIPNIDAVSLIGCVDRCLEKLNTCSDYSSFYTLVEQEIQKEVNAICEKHRNLYIIPSPMMSLLMDGTIERAKDISEGSYYNNYGIHGTGIATATDTLAALKKYYFEEQSLDYTTLLTAIRSNFKGYEELQKKLREEAPKMGQDNDYADLIAKDLLDSFDRSLADKRNERGGVYRAGTGTAMYYIFHSNQLRATPDGRNDGEMIPANYSPSLFLKQKGPISVIKSFTKQHLDRVVNGGPLTLEFDQSVFSNDETIEKLGMLVKTYIVLGGHQLQLNTVSRETLLH
;
A
#
# COMPACT_ATOMS: atom_id res chain seq x y z
N GLN A 1 -35.17 -11.73 8.88
CA GLN A 1 -34.45 -12.71 9.72
C GLN A 1 -33.34 -12.03 10.57
N ARG A 2 -32.45 -11.19 9.97
CA ARG A 2 -31.37 -10.50 10.74
C ARG A 2 -31.90 -9.64 11.89
N GLN A 3 -33.04 -8.96 11.73
CA GLN A 3 -33.63 -8.15 12.79
C GLN A 3 -34.28 -8.97 13.91
N MET A 4 -34.70 -10.20 13.63
CA MET A 4 -35.26 -11.09 14.63
C MET A 4 -34.20 -11.70 15.53
N CYS A 5 -33.08 -12.16 15.00
CA CYS A 5 -31.99 -12.77 15.77
C CYS A 5 -31.35 -11.77 16.78
N ILE A 6 -31.17 -10.51 16.38
CA ILE A 6 -30.59 -9.45 17.24
C ILE A 6 -31.52 -9.07 18.42
N ARG A 7 -32.84 -9.31 18.29
CA ARG A 7 -33.81 -9.00 19.33
C ARG A 7 -33.87 -10.03 20.46
N ASP A 8 -33.51 -11.25 20.17
CA ASP A 8 -33.76 -12.41 21.06
C ASP A 8 -32.47 -12.93 21.72
N SER A 9 -31.30 -12.41 21.33
CA SER A 9 -30.01 -12.82 21.90
C SER A 9 -29.46 -11.79 22.88
N THR A 10 -28.82 -12.24 23.93
CA THR A 10 -28.05 -11.40 24.83
C THR A 10 -26.80 -10.85 24.12
N LYS A 11 -26.15 -9.85 24.70
CA LYS A 11 -24.90 -9.31 24.15
C LYS A 11 -23.77 -10.36 24.20
N GLU A 12 -23.76 -11.19 25.23
CA GLU A 12 -22.81 -12.30 25.40
C GLU A 12 -23.02 -13.34 24.29
N GLU A 13 -24.24 -13.82 24.06
CA GLU A 13 -24.54 -14.78 22.98
C GLU A 13 -24.17 -14.24 21.60
N ALA A 14 -24.39 -12.95 21.35
CA ALA A 14 -24.01 -12.30 20.10
C ALA A 14 -22.48 -12.21 19.96
N PHE A 15 -21.74 -12.04 21.06
CA PHE A 15 -20.31 -12.02 21.07
C PHE A 15 -19.72 -13.41 20.84
N ASP A 16 -20.23 -14.45 21.51
CA ASP A 16 -19.84 -15.85 21.30
C ASP A 16 -20.03 -16.26 19.82
N LEU A 17 -21.16 -15.90 19.22
CA LEU A 17 -21.42 -16.17 17.80
C LEU A 17 -20.44 -15.44 16.87
N LEU A 18 -20.02 -14.23 17.26
CA LEU A 18 -19.00 -13.48 16.50
C LEU A 18 -17.62 -14.13 16.60
N GLU A 19 -17.25 -14.63 17.79
CA GLU A 19 -16.00 -15.37 17.96
C GLU A 19 -16.00 -16.69 17.18
N GLU A 20 -17.11 -17.43 17.19
CA GLU A 20 -17.29 -18.62 16.34
C GLU A 20 -17.11 -18.28 14.84
N PHE A 21 -17.66 -17.15 14.38
CA PHE A 21 -17.45 -16.67 13.01
C PHE A 21 -15.97 -16.42 12.71
N PHE A 22 -15.22 -15.80 13.62
CA PHE A 22 -13.78 -15.57 13.47
C PHE A 22 -12.99 -16.88 13.44
N LEU A 23 -13.36 -17.85 14.30
CA LEU A 23 -12.77 -19.19 14.26
C LEU A 23 -12.99 -19.89 12.92
N VAL A 24 -14.18 -19.76 12.34
CA VAL A 24 -14.48 -20.34 11.01
C VAL A 24 -13.62 -19.68 9.91
N CYS A 25 -13.34 -18.39 9.98
CA CYS A 25 -12.45 -17.72 9.04
C CYS A 25 -11.02 -18.29 9.03
N ASN A 26 -10.60 -18.93 10.12
CA ASN A 26 -9.26 -19.52 10.26
C ASN A 26 -9.25 -21.06 10.15
N LYS A 27 -10.38 -21.67 9.80
CA LYS A 27 -10.49 -23.13 9.75
C LYS A 27 -9.69 -23.76 8.61
N ASP A 28 -9.50 -23.05 7.53
CA ASP A 28 -8.81 -23.52 6.32
C ASP A 28 -7.61 -22.62 6.05
N SER A 29 -6.41 -23.14 6.30
CA SER A 29 -5.17 -22.34 6.34
C SER A 29 -4.22 -22.61 5.17
N ASP A 30 -4.68 -23.34 4.12
CA ASP A 30 -3.79 -23.82 3.06
C ASP A 30 -3.78 -22.96 1.79
N LEU A 31 -4.41 -21.77 1.82
CA LEU A 31 -4.54 -20.91 0.63
C LEU A 31 -3.20 -20.42 0.10
N TYR A 32 -2.23 -20.16 0.99
CA TYR A 32 -0.89 -19.68 0.63
C TYR A 32 0.23 -20.54 1.23
N PRO A 33 0.39 -21.80 0.79
CA PRO A 33 1.39 -22.70 1.37
C PRO A 33 2.81 -22.16 1.19
N GLY A 34 3.55 -22.12 2.27
CA GLY A 34 4.99 -21.80 2.29
C GLY A 34 5.38 -20.34 2.51
N MET A 35 4.52 -19.36 2.23
CA MET A 35 4.88 -17.94 2.36
C MET A 35 3.98 -17.15 3.33
N GLN A 36 2.71 -17.48 3.40
CA GLN A 36 1.71 -16.82 4.25
C GLN A 36 0.82 -17.88 4.90
N GLN A 37 1.44 -18.84 5.56
CA GLN A 37 0.71 -19.91 6.23
C GLN A 37 -0.27 -19.35 7.26
N GLY A 38 -1.52 -19.82 7.20
CA GLY A 38 -2.59 -19.37 8.08
C GLY A 38 -3.34 -18.11 7.61
N ASP A 39 -2.94 -17.51 6.48
CA ASP A 39 -3.60 -16.34 5.90
C ASP A 39 -4.57 -16.78 4.79
N ASN A 40 -5.88 -16.65 5.04
CA ASN A 40 -6.92 -16.95 4.06
C ASN A 40 -7.34 -15.71 3.24
N GLY A 41 -6.69 -14.58 3.44
CA GLY A 41 -6.95 -13.34 2.72
C GLY A 41 -8.29 -12.69 3.04
N GLN A 42 -8.95 -13.08 4.13
CA GLN A 42 -10.23 -12.52 4.51
C GLN A 42 -10.05 -11.20 5.23
N SER A 43 -10.86 -10.20 4.87
CA SER A 43 -10.82 -8.87 5.46
C SER A 43 -12.18 -8.45 6.00
N LEU A 44 -12.19 -7.80 7.15
CA LEU A 44 -13.36 -7.18 7.75
C LEU A 44 -13.14 -5.68 7.86
N VAL A 45 -14.03 -4.90 7.27
CA VAL A 45 -13.95 -3.43 7.26
C VAL A 45 -14.95 -2.85 8.23
N LEU A 46 -14.47 -2.00 9.15
CA LEU A 46 -15.24 -1.34 10.18
C LEU A 46 -15.23 0.18 9.98
N GLY A 47 -16.25 0.86 10.45
CA GLY A 47 -16.35 2.33 10.39
C GLY A 47 -16.63 2.85 8.98
N GLY A 48 -16.02 3.98 8.66
CA GLY A 48 -16.34 4.76 7.47
C GLY A 48 -17.50 5.71 7.70
N ARG A 49 -17.82 6.50 6.70
CA ARG A 49 -18.97 7.41 6.71
C ARG A 49 -19.91 7.14 5.54
N ASP A 50 -21.18 7.44 5.74
CA ASP A 50 -22.17 7.49 4.66
C ASP A 50 -22.06 8.79 3.84
N PRO A 51 -22.81 8.93 2.73
CA PRO A 51 -22.82 10.14 1.92
C PRO A 51 -23.30 11.39 2.66
N GLU A 52 -24.05 11.23 3.74
CA GLU A 52 -24.56 12.28 4.63
C GLU A 52 -23.52 12.70 5.68
N GLY A 53 -22.40 12.00 5.78
CA GLY A 53 -21.30 12.29 6.69
C GLY A 53 -21.44 11.66 8.08
N LYS A 54 -22.41 10.75 8.28
CA LYS A 54 -22.55 10.00 9.53
C LYS A 54 -21.48 8.92 9.63
N TYR A 55 -20.78 8.87 10.75
CA TYR A 55 -19.81 7.84 11.04
C TYR A 55 -20.48 6.51 11.42
N LEU A 56 -20.05 5.41 10.82
CA LEU A 56 -20.73 4.10 10.87
C LEU A 56 -20.15 3.12 11.90
N PHE A 57 -19.13 3.51 12.65
CA PHE A 57 -18.56 2.67 13.70
C PHE A 57 -19.54 2.56 14.87
N ASN A 58 -19.98 1.33 15.19
CA ASN A 58 -21.03 1.05 16.16
C ASN A 58 -20.61 -0.01 17.19
N ASP A 59 -21.53 -0.48 18.02
CA ASP A 59 -21.22 -1.49 19.05
C ASP A 59 -20.76 -2.81 18.45
N LEU A 60 -21.30 -3.24 17.31
CA LEU A 60 -20.82 -4.43 16.61
C LEU A 60 -19.37 -4.25 16.14
N SER A 61 -19.00 -3.05 15.67
CA SER A 61 -17.61 -2.75 15.32
C SER A 61 -16.67 -2.86 16.53
N ARG A 62 -17.11 -2.43 17.73
CA ARG A 62 -16.36 -2.61 18.98
C ARG A 62 -16.21 -4.08 19.34
N MET A 63 -17.27 -4.88 19.20
CA MET A 63 -17.25 -6.32 19.44
C MET A 63 -16.28 -7.03 18.49
N CYS A 64 -16.23 -6.64 17.20
CA CYS A 64 -15.26 -7.20 16.25
C CYS A 64 -13.81 -6.92 16.66
N LEU A 65 -13.50 -5.69 17.12
CA LEU A 65 -12.17 -5.39 17.64
C LEU A 65 -11.85 -6.21 18.90
N GLN A 66 -12.83 -6.39 19.79
CA GLN A 66 -12.66 -7.19 21.01
C GLN A 66 -12.43 -8.67 20.70
N ALA A 67 -13.23 -9.26 19.80
CA ALA A 67 -13.06 -10.65 19.39
C ALA A 67 -11.67 -10.88 18.76
N SER A 68 -11.23 -9.98 17.86
CA SER A 68 -9.89 -10.05 17.30
C SER A 68 -8.79 -9.93 18.36
N TYR A 69 -9.00 -9.07 19.38
CA TYR A 69 -8.07 -8.90 20.50
C TYR A 69 -7.96 -10.15 21.38
N GLU A 70 -9.08 -10.85 21.65
CA GLU A 70 -9.13 -12.04 22.49
C GLU A 70 -8.60 -13.26 21.77
N LEU A 71 -9.05 -13.50 20.54
CA LEU A 71 -8.71 -14.69 19.76
C LEU A 71 -7.30 -14.63 19.15
N LYS A 72 -6.78 -13.45 18.83
CA LYS A 72 -5.44 -13.25 18.22
C LYS A 72 -5.21 -14.06 16.93
N LEU A 73 -6.25 -14.19 16.12
CA LEU A 73 -6.23 -14.92 14.86
C LEU A 73 -5.87 -13.98 13.69
N ILE A 74 -5.31 -14.56 12.62
CA ILE A 74 -4.90 -13.80 11.44
C ILE A 74 -6.12 -13.29 10.67
N ASP A 75 -7.13 -14.12 10.49
CA ASP A 75 -8.35 -13.80 9.75
C ASP A 75 -9.58 -13.68 10.69
N PRO A 76 -10.49 -12.77 10.38
CA PRO A 76 -10.40 -11.75 9.34
C PRO A 76 -9.46 -10.60 9.73
N LYS A 77 -8.67 -10.12 8.76
CA LYS A 77 -7.85 -8.91 8.96
C LYS A 77 -8.73 -7.70 9.18
N ILE A 78 -8.52 -7.01 10.27
CA ILE A 78 -9.33 -5.84 10.62
C ILE A 78 -8.82 -4.61 9.86
N ASN A 79 -9.71 -3.94 9.17
CA ASN A 79 -9.49 -2.64 8.55
C ASN A 79 -10.47 -1.62 9.14
N ILE A 80 -9.98 -0.43 9.48
CA ILE A 80 -10.82 0.65 10.01
C ILE A 80 -10.82 1.80 9.02
N ARG A 81 -11.98 2.14 8.48
CA ARG A 81 -12.16 3.34 7.69
C ARG A 81 -12.34 4.51 8.63
N VAL A 82 -11.55 5.55 8.42
CA VAL A 82 -11.47 6.74 9.28
C VAL A 82 -11.40 8.02 8.44
N ASP A 83 -11.60 9.16 9.10
CA ASP A 83 -11.36 10.49 8.58
C ASP A 83 -10.83 11.41 9.70
N PRO A 84 -10.47 12.69 9.42
CA PRO A 84 -10.00 13.62 10.44
C PRO A 84 -11.01 13.89 11.58
N LYS A 85 -12.31 13.63 11.36
CA LYS A 85 -13.38 13.84 12.34
C LYS A 85 -13.68 12.60 13.17
N THR A 86 -13.07 11.47 12.86
CA THR A 86 -13.23 10.22 13.62
C THR A 86 -12.86 10.45 15.09
N PRO A 87 -13.67 10.00 16.05
CA PRO A 87 -13.37 10.14 17.47
C PRO A 87 -12.03 9.52 17.88
N ASP A 88 -11.29 10.19 18.76
CA ASP A 88 -9.96 9.76 19.23
C ASP A 88 -9.99 8.37 19.85
N GLU A 89 -11.09 8.02 20.53
CA GLU A 89 -11.31 6.69 21.10
C GLU A 89 -11.12 5.56 20.07
N ILE A 90 -11.55 5.76 18.83
CA ILE A 90 -11.44 4.73 17.78
C ILE A 90 -9.98 4.45 17.43
N PHE A 91 -9.16 5.49 17.35
CA PHE A 91 -7.72 5.34 17.14
C PHE A 91 -7.02 4.65 18.32
N THR A 92 -7.46 4.94 19.55
CA THR A 92 -6.96 4.26 20.76
C THR A 92 -7.34 2.78 20.77
N LEU A 93 -8.59 2.45 20.45
CA LEU A 93 -9.06 1.05 20.37
C LEU A 93 -8.28 0.26 19.32
N GLY A 94 -8.08 0.83 18.13
CA GLY A 94 -7.26 0.19 17.10
C GLY A 94 -5.80 0.02 17.53
N SER A 95 -5.23 0.98 18.23
CA SER A 95 -3.85 0.90 18.75
C SER A 95 -3.66 -0.19 19.82
N ARG A 96 -4.71 -0.51 20.57
CA ARG A 96 -4.69 -1.68 21.49
C ARG A 96 -4.55 -2.99 20.71
N LEU A 97 -5.22 -3.10 19.57
CA LEU A 97 -5.09 -4.27 18.70
C LEU A 97 -3.71 -4.32 18.04
N THR A 98 -3.16 -3.18 17.57
CA THR A 98 -1.80 -3.10 17.02
C THR A 98 -0.73 -3.65 17.98
N LYS A 99 -0.87 -3.40 19.28
CA LYS A 99 0.04 -3.92 20.33
C LYS A 99 0.22 -5.43 20.29
N ILE A 100 -0.78 -6.18 19.84
CA ILE A 100 -0.74 -7.66 19.83
C ILE A 100 0.24 -8.19 18.76
N GLY A 101 0.56 -7.39 17.74
CA GLY A 101 1.53 -7.78 16.71
C GLY A 101 0.93 -8.56 15.55
N LEU A 102 -0.38 -8.47 15.31
CA LEU A 102 -1.06 -9.14 14.18
C LEU A 102 -0.91 -8.39 12.84
N GLY A 103 -0.26 -7.21 12.82
CA GLY A 103 -0.11 -6.40 11.60
C GLY A 103 -1.37 -5.62 11.20
N PHE A 104 -2.37 -5.59 12.06
CA PHE A 104 -3.61 -4.81 11.89
C PHE A 104 -4.10 -4.27 13.26
N PRO A 105 -5.07 -3.32 13.29
CA PRO A 105 -5.87 -2.86 12.16
C PRO A 105 -5.06 -2.03 11.17
N GLN A 106 -5.44 -2.13 9.89
CA GLN A 106 -5.05 -1.15 8.89
C GLN A 106 -6.07 -0.01 8.90
N TYR A 107 -5.59 1.22 8.66
CA TYR A 107 -6.45 2.39 8.62
C TYR A 107 -6.55 2.93 7.19
N SER A 108 -7.75 3.26 6.75
CA SER A 108 -8.04 3.81 5.42
C SER A 108 -8.73 5.15 5.55
N ASN A 109 -8.21 6.20 4.90
CA ASN A 109 -8.68 7.58 5.00
C ASN A 109 -9.75 7.88 3.96
N ASP A 110 -10.99 7.98 4.39
CA ASP A 110 -12.14 8.28 3.52
C ASP A 110 -12.00 9.59 2.75
N ASP A 111 -11.35 10.63 3.34
CA ASP A 111 -11.17 11.94 2.70
C ASP A 111 -10.23 11.90 1.49
N ILE A 112 -9.38 10.87 1.38
CA ILE A 112 -8.45 10.66 0.27
C ILE A 112 -8.95 9.59 -0.70
N ILE A 113 -9.45 8.47 -0.17
CA ILE A 113 -9.81 7.30 -0.96
C ILE A 113 -11.10 7.53 -1.74
N ILE A 114 -12.15 8.07 -1.10
CA ILE A 114 -13.44 8.30 -1.76
C ILE A 114 -13.29 9.24 -2.98
N PRO A 115 -12.68 10.45 -2.87
CA PRO A 115 -12.45 11.30 -4.03
C PRO A 115 -11.58 10.62 -5.11
N GLY A 116 -10.58 9.86 -4.69
CA GLY A 116 -9.71 9.11 -5.61
C GLY A 116 -10.47 8.05 -6.42
N LEU A 117 -11.36 7.28 -5.78
CA LEU A 117 -12.22 6.31 -6.46
C LEU A 117 -13.19 7.00 -7.44
N ILE A 118 -13.82 8.11 -7.02
CA ILE A 118 -14.69 8.90 -7.91
C ILE A 118 -13.91 9.38 -9.14
N ARG A 119 -12.67 9.85 -8.99
CA ARG A 119 -11.79 10.24 -10.10
C ARG A 119 -11.51 9.07 -11.06
N LYS A 120 -11.43 7.84 -10.56
CA LYS A 120 -11.25 6.62 -11.35
C LYS A 120 -12.54 6.09 -11.98
N GLY A 121 -13.66 6.81 -11.84
CA GLY A 121 -14.93 6.51 -12.51
C GLY A 121 -15.93 5.69 -11.69
N TYR A 122 -15.68 5.51 -10.39
CA TYR A 122 -16.70 4.94 -9.50
C TYR A 122 -17.79 5.98 -9.24
N SER A 123 -19.05 5.52 -9.13
CA SER A 123 -20.13 6.41 -8.70
C SER A 123 -19.87 6.93 -7.28
N LYS A 124 -20.45 8.09 -6.94
CA LYS A 124 -20.31 8.63 -5.59
C LYS A 124 -20.84 7.63 -4.54
N GLU A 125 -21.99 7.05 -4.79
CA GLU A 125 -22.61 6.07 -3.91
C GLU A 125 -21.71 4.85 -3.69
N ASP A 126 -21.18 4.27 -4.75
CA ASP A 126 -20.29 3.11 -4.68
C ASP A 126 -18.96 3.46 -3.98
N ALA A 127 -18.40 4.63 -4.27
CA ALA A 127 -17.17 5.07 -3.64
C ALA A 127 -17.30 5.20 -2.11
N TYR A 128 -18.46 5.60 -1.58
CA TYR A 128 -18.72 5.59 -0.13
C TYR A 128 -18.86 4.16 0.44
N ASN A 129 -19.15 3.17 -0.39
CA ASN A 129 -19.31 1.77 0.01
C ASN A 129 -18.06 0.92 -0.24
N TYR A 130 -16.89 1.53 -0.45
CA TYR A 130 -15.67 0.76 -0.67
C TYR A 130 -15.29 -0.06 0.56
N VAL A 131 -14.65 -1.19 0.31
CA VAL A 131 -14.00 -2.03 1.32
C VAL A 131 -12.57 -2.33 0.93
N VAL A 132 -11.82 -2.91 1.85
CA VAL A 132 -10.48 -3.45 1.60
C VAL A 132 -10.61 -4.94 1.32
N ALA A 133 -10.05 -5.38 0.19
CA ALA A 133 -9.96 -6.78 -0.17
C ALA A 133 -8.55 -7.31 0.11
N ALA A 134 -8.47 -8.55 0.51
CA ALA A 134 -7.23 -9.28 0.77
C ALA A 134 -6.26 -8.49 1.66
N CYS A 135 -5.20 -7.88 1.09
CA CYS A 135 -4.16 -7.21 1.87
C CYS A 135 -4.50 -5.74 2.13
N TRP A 136 -4.79 -4.95 1.08
CA TRP A 136 -5.02 -3.49 1.19
C TRP A 136 -5.76 -2.89 -0.01
N GLU A 137 -6.17 -3.67 -0.97
CA GLU A 137 -6.76 -3.20 -2.21
C GLU A 137 -8.21 -2.74 -2.01
N PHE A 138 -8.58 -1.62 -2.65
CA PHE A 138 -9.94 -1.08 -2.55
C PHE A 138 -10.86 -1.66 -3.62
N ILE A 139 -12.00 -2.20 -3.19
CA ILE A 139 -13.05 -2.74 -4.08
C ILE A 139 -14.43 -2.28 -3.63
N ILE A 140 -15.43 -2.48 -4.49
CA ILE A 140 -16.83 -2.23 -4.17
C ILE A 140 -17.56 -3.58 -4.01
N PRO A 141 -18.05 -3.91 -2.81
CA PRO A 141 -18.74 -5.19 -2.57
C PRO A 141 -19.93 -5.34 -3.50
N ASN A 142 -20.16 -6.55 -3.96
CA ASN A 142 -21.29 -6.97 -4.83
C ASN A 142 -21.36 -6.28 -6.20
N ARG A 143 -20.48 -5.32 -6.53
CA ARG A 143 -20.53 -4.55 -7.78
C ARG A 143 -19.25 -4.63 -8.59
N ALA A 144 -18.14 -4.98 -7.96
CA ALA A 144 -16.84 -5.05 -8.60
C ALA A 144 -16.34 -6.49 -8.77
N MET A 145 -15.86 -6.80 -9.97
CA MET A 145 -15.00 -7.95 -10.26
C MET A 145 -13.64 -7.40 -10.71
N ASP A 146 -13.07 -6.56 -9.87
CA ASP A 146 -11.74 -6.01 -10.08
C ASP A 146 -10.67 -7.10 -9.88
N ILE A 147 -9.55 -6.99 -10.61
CA ILE A 147 -8.33 -7.75 -10.35
C ILE A 147 -7.29 -6.74 -9.85
N PRO A 148 -7.27 -6.46 -8.54
CA PRO A 148 -6.52 -5.32 -8.02
C PRO A 148 -5.01 -5.57 -7.91
N ASN A 149 -4.54 -6.79 -8.17
CA ASN A 149 -3.13 -7.16 -8.11
C ASN A 149 -2.75 -8.00 -9.33
N ILE A 150 -2.75 -7.36 -10.53
CA ILE A 150 -2.49 -8.06 -11.79
C ILE A 150 -0.99 -8.15 -12.09
N ASP A 151 -0.22 -7.12 -11.73
CA ASP A 151 1.23 -7.03 -11.93
C ASP A 151 1.80 -5.85 -11.13
N ALA A 152 3.12 -5.64 -11.21
CA ALA A 152 3.79 -4.52 -10.58
C ALA A 152 4.88 -3.91 -11.47
N VAL A 153 4.97 -2.57 -11.43
CA VAL A 153 6.06 -1.79 -12.04
C VAL A 153 7.20 -1.65 -11.03
N SER A 154 8.42 -1.99 -11.43
CA SER A 154 9.61 -1.67 -10.65
C SER A 154 10.04 -0.22 -10.91
N LEU A 155 9.63 0.74 -10.07
CA LEU A 155 9.99 2.14 -10.26
C LEU A 155 11.49 2.35 -10.18
N ILE A 156 12.18 1.70 -9.24
CA ILE A 156 13.65 1.71 -9.19
C ILE A 156 14.27 1.00 -10.39
N GLY A 157 13.65 -0.08 -10.92
CA GLY A 157 14.10 -0.74 -12.14
C GLY A 157 14.00 0.17 -13.37
N CYS A 158 12.95 1.01 -13.46
CA CYS A 158 12.84 2.03 -14.50
C CYS A 158 14.00 3.04 -14.42
N VAL A 159 14.33 3.51 -13.22
CA VAL A 159 15.48 4.42 -13.02
C VAL A 159 16.79 3.73 -13.39
N ASP A 160 17.01 2.48 -12.94
CA ASP A 160 18.23 1.71 -13.21
C ASP A 160 18.48 1.53 -14.71
N ARG A 161 17.45 1.20 -15.50
CA ARG A 161 17.58 1.07 -16.96
C ARG A 161 17.94 2.38 -17.66
N CYS A 162 17.64 3.53 -17.05
CA CYS A 162 18.03 4.85 -17.59
C CYS A 162 19.47 5.23 -17.29
N LEU A 163 20.14 4.60 -16.31
CA LEU A 163 21.50 4.99 -15.88
C LEU A 163 22.53 4.92 -17.00
N GLU A 164 22.43 3.97 -17.91
CA GLU A 164 23.36 3.84 -19.05
C GLU A 164 23.29 5.04 -20.02
N LYS A 165 22.24 5.86 -19.94
CA LYS A 165 22.06 7.06 -20.74
C LYS A 165 22.28 8.36 -19.94
N LEU A 166 22.69 8.26 -18.66
CA LEU A 166 22.84 9.40 -17.77
C LEU A 166 23.75 10.49 -18.36
N ASN A 167 24.86 10.08 -18.97
CA ASN A 167 25.83 11.00 -19.59
C ASN A 167 25.35 11.66 -20.88
N THR A 168 24.23 11.25 -21.43
CA THR A 168 23.62 11.90 -22.60
C THR A 168 22.63 13.00 -22.22
N CYS A 169 22.32 13.15 -20.92
CA CYS A 169 21.40 14.13 -20.41
C CYS A 169 22.13 15.40 -20.00
N SER A 170 21.62 16.56 -20.44
CA SER A 170 22.20 17.88 -20.13
C SER A 170 21.92 18.32 -18.67
N ASP A 171 20.82 17.85 -18.12
CA ASP A 171 20.32 18.22 -16.79
C ASP A 171 19.42 17.16 -16.19
N TYR A 172 19.04 17.34 -14.92
CA TYR A 172 18.16 16.40 -14.21
C TYR A 172 16.78 16.25 -14.87
N SER A 173 16.23 17.33 -15.44
CA SER A 173 14.90 17.28 -16.08
C SER A 173 14.91 16.37 -17.30
N SER A 174 15.95 16.45 -18.15
CA SER A 174 16.11 15.58 -19.31
C SER A 174 16.29 14.12 -18.90
N PHE A 175 17.03 13.84 -17.83
CA PHE A 175 17.16 12.48 -17.27
C PHE A 175 15.81 11.98 -16.71
N TYR A 176 15.09 12.82 -15.96
CA TYR A 176 13.79 12.44 -15.40
C TYR A 176 12.77 12.13 -16.51
N THR A 177 12.81 12.86 -17.62
CA THR A 177 11.98 12.57 -18.82
C THR A 177 12.25 11.16 -19.38
N LEU A 178 13.50 10.68 -19.37
CA LEU A 178 13.80 9.30 -19.74
C LEU A 178 13.18 8.29 -18.76
N VAL A 179 13.19 8.61 -17.47
CA VAL A 179 12.56 7.75 -16.46
C VAL A 179 11.04 7.68 -16.67
N GLU A 180 10.37 8.79 -16.95
CA GLU A 180 8.93 8.82 -17.29
C GLU A 180 8.62 7.95 -18.51
N GLN A 181 9.44 8.04 -19.57
CA GLN A 181 9.30 7.22 -20.77
C GLN A 181 9.48 5.72 -20.45
N GLU A 182 10.42 5.37 -19.59
CA GLU A 182 10.65 3.97 -19.20
C GLU A 182 9.50 3.43 -18.33
N ILE A 183 8.94 4.24 -17.41
CA ILE A 183 7.71 3.90 -16.66
C ILE A 183 6.55 3.65 -17.64
N GLN A 184 6.35 4.55 -18.61
CA GLN A 184 5.29 4.40 -19.61
C GLN A 184 5.47 3.13 -20.46
N LYS A 185 6.70 2.81 -20.82
CA LYS A 185 7.05 1.60 -21.60
C LYS A 185 6.75 0.33 -20.79
N GLU A 186 7.14 0.28 -19.51
CA GLU A 186 6.88 -0.86 -18.63
C GLU A 186 5.39 -1.05 -18.40
N VAL A 187 4.66 0.02 -18.12
CA VAL A 187 3.20 -0.01 -18.01
C VAL A 187 2.55 -0.51 -19.30
N ASN A 188 3.01 -0.07 -20.48
CA ASN A 188 2.50 -0.55 -21.76
C ASN A 188 2.72 -2.06 -21.91
N ALA A 189 3.90 -2.55 -21.57
CA ALA A 189 4.23 -3.96 -21.63
C ALA A 189 3.35 -4.82 -20.69
N ILE A 190 3.10 -4.34 -19.48
CA ILE A 190 2.20 -4.99 -18.50
C ILE A 190 0.77 -5.02 -19.06
N CYS A 191 0.25 -3.91 -19.57
CA CYS A 191 -1.11 -3.85 -20.13
C CYS A 191 -1.27 -4.79 -21.33
N GLU A 192 -0.24 -4.90 -22.18
CA GLU A 192 -0.28 -5.82 -23.33
C GLU A 192 -0.16 -7.29 -22.91
N LYS A 193 0.72 -7.61 -21.93
CA LYS A 193 0.89 -8.94 -21.37
C LYS A 193 -0.42 -9.49 -20.78
N HIS A 194 -1.20 -8.63 -20.15
CA HIS A 194 -2.45 -8.99 -19.49
C HIS A 194 -3.71 -8.64 -20.30
N ARG A 195 -3.55 -8.42 -21.59
CA ARG A 195 -4.68 -8.21 -22.49
C ARG A 195 -5.43 -9.53 -22.70
N ASN A 196 -6.77 -9.47 -22.72
CA ASN A 196 -7.66 -10.60 -22.97
C ASN A 196 -7.50 -11.74 -21.96
N LEU A 197 -7.42 -11.42 -20.69
CA LEU A 197 -7.42 -12.43 -19.63
C LEU A 197 -8.72 -13.25 -19.67
N TYR A 198 -8.57 -14.56 -19.74
CA TYR A 198 -9.70 -15.46 -19.59
C TYR A 198 -10.03 -15.63 -18.10
N ILE A 199 -11.20 -15.14 -17.71
CA ILE A 199 -11.75 -15.34 -16.36
C ILE A 199 -12.73 -16.49 -16.41
N ILE A 200 -12.51 -17.50 -15.58
CA ILE A 200 -13.39 -18.67 -15.50
C ILE A 200 -14.78 -18.24 -15.06
N PRO A 201 -15.84 -18.55 -15.82
CA PRO A 201 -17.21 -18.24 -15.42
C PRO A 201 -17.58 -18.85 -14.06
N SER A 202 -18.31 -18.08 -13.26
CA SER A 202 -18.76 -18.49 -11.93
C SER A 202 -20.26 -18.20 -11.76
N PRO A 203 -21.15 -19.10 -12.23
CA PRO A 203 -22.59 -18.86 -12.19
C PRO A 203 -23.15 -18.67 -10.78
N MET A 204 -22.62 -19.42 -9.80
CA MET A 204 -23.08 -19.30 -8.41
C MET A 204 -22.72 -17.93 -7.81
N MET A 205 -21.50 -17.43 -8.06
CA MET A 205 -21.11 -16.10 -7.63
C MET A 205 -21.88 -15.01 -8.40
N SER A 206 -22.18 -15.24 -9.66
CA SER A 206 -22.97 -14.32 -10.47
C SER A 206 -24.36 -14.05 -9.90
N LEU A 207 -24.97 -15.05 -9.26
CA LEU A 207 -26.26 -14.87 -8.56
C LEU A 207 -26.20 -13.97 -7.33
N LEU A 208 -24.99 -13.73 -6.80
CA LEU A 208 -24.75 -12.91 -5.60
C LEU A 208 -24.26 -11.48 -5.93
N MET A 209 -24.08 -11.18 -7.22
CA MET A 209 -23.56 -9.88 -7.68
C MET A 209 -24.64 -9.04 -8.33
N ASP A 210 -24.62 -7.75 -8.02
CA ASP A 210 -25.53 -6.78 -8.63
C ASP A 210 -25.27 -6.64 -10.14
N GLY A 211 -26.33 -6.61 -10.93
CA GLY A 211 -26.28 -6.32 -12.36
C GLY A 211 -25.99 -7.51 -13.25
N THR A 212 -25.57 -8.64 -12.73
CA THR A 212 -25.26 -9.86 -13.53
C THR A 212 -26.51 -10.49 -14.08
N ILE A 213 -27.58 -10.62 -13.26
CA ILE A 213 -28.87 -11.20 -13.67
C ILE A 213 -29.57 -10.27 -14.68
N GLU A 214 -29.63 -8.97 -14.38
CA GLU A 214 -30.29 -7.97 -15.23
C GLU A 214 -29.64 -7.87 -16.61
N ARG A 215 -28.33 -8.09 -16.67
CA ARG A 215 -27.56 -8.05 -17.92
C ARG A 215 -27.46 -9.42 -18.61
N ALA A 216 -27.95 -10.47 -17.95
CA ALA A 216 -27.80 -11.87 -18.40
C ALA A 216 -26.34 -12.22 -18.73
N LYS A 217 -25.42 -11.79 -17.85
CA LYS A 217 -23.97 -12.03 -17.99
C LYS A 217 -23.39 -12.61 -16.71
N ASP A 218 -22.42 -13.50 -16.89
CA ASP A 218 -21.60 -14.00 -15.78
C ASP A 218 -20.76 -12.88 -15.15
N ILE A 219 -20.35 -13.05 -13.88
CA ILE A 219 -19.50 -12.12 -13.14
C ILE A 219 -18.22 -11.76 -13.91
N SER A 220 -17.70 -12.65 -14.74
CA SER A 220 -16.52 -12.42 -15.56
C SER A 220 -16.66 -11.22 -16.53
N GLU A 221 -17.90 -10.86 -16.89
CA GLU A 221 -18.20 -9.74 -17.81
C GLU A 221 -19.34 -8.83 -17.33
N GLY A 222 -20.17 -9.30 -16.39
CA GLY A 222 -21.43 -8.68 -16.00
C GLY A 222 -21.32 -7.65 -14.86
N SER A 223 -20.22 -7.58 -14.17
CA SER A 223 -20.03 -6.66 -13.04
C SER A 223 -20.01 -5.18 -13.48
N TYR A 224 -20.40 -4.27 -12.57
CA TYR A 224 -20.37 -2.83 -12.86
C TYR A 224 -18.95 -2.30 -13.01
N TYR A 225 -18.00 -2.81 -12.22
CA TYR A 225 -16.60 -2.46 -12.25
C TYR A 225 -15.76 -3.71 -12.54
N ASN A 226 -14.83 -3.59 -13.47
CA ASN A 226 -13.94 -4.64 -13.93
C ASN A 226 -12.52 -4.11 -14.07
N ASN A 227 -12.05 -3.38 -13.06
CA ASN A 227 -10.80 -2.65 -13.10
C ASN A 227 -9.61 -3.56 -12.80
N TYR A 228 -8.43 -3.21 -13.33
CA TYR A 228 -7.18 -3.86 -13.00
C TYR A 228 -6.30 -2.95 -12.15
N GLY A 229 -5.62 -3.52 -11.16
CA GLY A 229 -4.65 -2.81 -10.33
C GLY A 229 -3.22 -3.19 -10.66
N ILE A 230 -2.36 -2.20 -10.77
CA ILE A 230 -0.92 -2.37 -10.94
C ILE A 230 -0.23 -1.66 -9.78
N HIS A 231 0.66 -2.37 -9.09
CA HIS A 231 1.43 -1.80 -7.98
C HIS A 231 2.74 -1.18 -8.44
N GLY A 232 3.21 -0.15 -7.74
CA GLY A 232 4.53 0.45 -7.92
C GLY A 232 5.46 0.03 -6.78
N THR A 233 6.55 -0.68 -7.09
CA THR A 233 7.52 -1.12 -6.08
C THR A 233 8.76 -0.24 -6.06
N GLY A 234 9.43 -0.18 -4.90
CA GLY A 234 10.70 0.52 -4.73
C GLY A 234 10.61 2.05 -4.83
N ILE A 235 9.49 2.64 -4.45
CA ILE A 235 9.25 4.09 -4.52
C ILE A 235 10.32 4.87 -3.76
N ALA A 236 10.58 4.52 -2.50
CA ALA A 236 11.57 5.22 -1.68
C ALA A 236 12.99 5.04 -2.24
N THR A 237 13.36 3.82 -2.67
CA THR A 237 14.66 3.55 -3.29
C THR A 237 14.85 4.31 -4.61
N ALA A 238 13.81 4.39 -5.44
CA ALA A 238 13.83 5.19 -6.67
C ALA A 238 13.98 6.69 -6.38
N THR A 239 13.23 7.18 -5.39
CA THR A 239 13.30 8.57 -4.93
C THR A 239 14.69 8.91 -4.41
N ASP A 240 15.25 8.10 -3.53
CA ASP A 240 16.57 8.29 -2.93
C ASP A 240 17.68 8.25 -4.00
N THR A 241 17.55 7.32 -4.97
CA THR A 241 18.43 7.24 -6.14
C THR A 241 18.38 8.52 -6.98
N LEU A 242 17.19 8.99 -7.33
CA LEU A 242 17.02 10.22 -8.12
C LEU A 242 17.49 11.44 -7.36
N ALA A 243 17.26 11.52 -6.05
CA ALA A 243 17.74 12.60 -5.21
C ALA A 243 19.28 12.65 -5.12
N ALA A 244 19.94 11.48 -5.00
CA ALA A 244 21.39 11.37 -5.03
C ALA A 244 21.98 11.80 -6.40
N LEU A 245 21.39 11.35 -7.51
CA LEU A 245 21.79 11.74 -8.86
C LEU A 245 21.59 13.24 -9.09
N LYS A 246 20.42 13.77 -8.73
CA LYS A 246 20.13 15.19 -8.86
C LYS A 246 21.18 16.01 -8.12
N LYS A 247 21.44 15.68 -6.84
CA LYS A 247 22.39 16.42 -6.00
C LYS A 247 23.83 16.27 -6.48
N TYR A 248 24.35 15.05 -6.54
CA TYR A 248 25.80 14.82 -6.69
C TYR A 248 26.26 14.82 -8.15
N TYR A 249 25.42 14.34 -9.07
CA TYR A 249 25.78 14.28 -10.49
C TYR A 249 25.44 15.58 -11.22
N PHE A 250 24.20 16.08 -11.09
CA PHE A 250 23.74 17.22 -11.88
C PHE A 250 24.06 18.59 -11.24
N GLU A 251 23.80 18.75 -9.94
CA GLU A 251 23.92 20.05 -9.27
C GLU A 251 25.35 20.30 -8.77
N GLU A 252 25.89 19.44 -7.92
CA GLU A 252 27.23 19.60 -7.34
C GLU A 252 28.36 19.17 -8.28
N GLN A 253 28.05 18.32 -9.26
CA GLN A 253 29.02 17.71 -10.18
C GLN A 253 30.22 17.05 -9.44
N SER A 254 29.95 16.55 -8.24
CA SER A 254 30.94 15.89 -7.35
C SER A 254 31.04 14.39 -7.62
N LEU A 255 30.22 13.85 -8.51
CA LEU A 255 30.18 12.43 -8.92
C LEU A 255 30.10 12.37 -10.44
N ASP A 256 31.11 11.79 -11.08
CA ASP A 256 31.11 11.60 -12.53
C ASP A 256 30.47 10.27 -12.94
N TYR A 257 30.07 10.20 -14.21
CA TYR A 257 29.41 9.04 -14.81
C TYR A 257 30.22 7.75 -14.70
N THR A 258 31.50 7.80 -15.01
CA THR A 258 32.37 6.61 -15.06
C THR A 258 32.55 6.03 -13.65
N THR A 259 32.85 6.88 -12.69
CA THR A 259 32.97 6.51 -11.26
C THR A 259 31.68 5.89 -10.75
N LEU A 260 30.53 6.51 -11.02
CA LEU A 260 29.23 6.00 -10.59
C LEU A 260 28.94 4.60 -11.17
N LEU A 261 29.04 4.44 -12.50
CA LEU A 261 28.73 3.15 -13.12
C LEU A 261 29.74 2.06 -12.73
N THR A 262 31.02 2.40 -12.56
CA THR A 262 32.01 1.43 -12.10
C THR A 262 31.72 0.97 -10.67
N ALA A 263 31.37 1.90 -9.78
CA ALA A 263 30.99 1.58 -8.41
C ALA A 263 29.75 0.66 -8.36
N ILE A 264 28.71 0.95 -9.13
CA ILE A 264 27.50 0.12 -9.23
C ILE A 264 27.85 -1.27 -9.77
N ARG A 265 28.60 -1.36 -10.87
CA ARG A 265 28.97 -2.63 -11.51
C ARG A 265 29.89 -3.49 -10.63
N SER A 266 30.70 -2.88 -9.78
CA SER A 266 31.54 -3.59 -8.81
C SER A 266 30.83 -3.90 -7.48
N ASN A 267 29.53 -3.59 -7.38
CA ASN A 267 28.76 -3.67 -6.15
C ASN A 267 29.44 -2.87 -5.01
N PHE A 268 29.91 -1.68 -5.34
CA PHE A 268 30.66 -0.74 -4.50
C PHE A 268 32.00 -1.27 -3.97
N LYS A 269 32.49 -2.42 -4.44
CA LYS A 269 33.82 -2.93 -4.04
C LYS A 269 34.92 -1.98 -4.51
N GLY A 270 35.67 -1.42 -3.58
CA GLY A 270 36.67 -0.38 -3.80
C GLY A 270 36.08 1.04 -3.88
N TYR A 271 34.79 1.21 -3.57
CA TYR A 271 34.06 2.47 -3.53
C TYR A 271 33.24 2.62 -2.25
N GLU A 272 33.72 2.08 -1.14
CA GLU A 272 33.01 1.98 0.14
C GLU A 272 32.69 3.37 0.71
N GLU A 273 33.61 4.35 0.54
CA GLU A 273 33.38 5.74 0.96
C GLU A 273 32.25 6.42 0.13
N LEU A 274 32.22 6.16 -1.18
CA LEU A 274 31.13 6.63 -2.03
C LEU A 274 29.80 5.98 -1.61
N GLN A 275 29.79 4.67 -1.38
CA GLN A 275 28.60 3.97 -0.91
C GLN A 275 28.08 4.56 0.40
N LYS A 276 28.97 4.78 1.37
CA LYS A 276 28.64 5.39 2.64
C LYS A 276 28.04 6.79 2.45
N LYS A 277 28.64 7.63 1.61
CA LYS A 277 28.13 8.96 1.28
C LYS A 277 26.71 8.88 0.70
N LEU A 278 26.48 7.98 -0.25
CA LEU A 278 25.17 7.78 -0.88
C LEU A 278 24.11 7.26 0.11
N ARG A 279 24.48 6.37 1.03
CA ARG A 279 23.57 5.83 2.06
C ARG A 279 23.23 6.83 3.15
N GLU A 280 24.23 7.60 3.62
CA GLU A 280 24.11 8.34 4.87
C GLU A 280 23.88 9.86 4.68
N GLU A 281 24.38 10.44 3.58
CA GLU A 281 24.42 11.91 3.38
C GLU A 281 23.50 12.38 2.25
N ALA A 282 23.11 11.47 1.32
CA ALA A 282 22.19 11.83 0.26
C ALA A 282 20.79 12.13 0.83
N PRO A 283 20.05 13.08 0.25
CA PRO A 283 18.67 13.34 0.63
C PRO A 283 17.83 12.07 0.50
N LYS A 284 16.96 11.81 1.49
CA LYS A 284 16.15 10.60 1.55
C LYS A 284 14.69 10.94 1.79
N MET A 285 13.80 10.16 1.15
CA MET A 285 12.38 10.16 1.45
C MET A 285 12.14 9.63 2.87
N GLY A 286 11.35 10.35 3.67
CA GLY A 286 11.05 9.98 5.06
C GLY A 286 11.72 10.89 6.11
N GLN A 287 12.50 11.89 5.68
CA GLN A 287 13.18 12.85 6.57
C GLN A 287 12.48 14.21 6.69
N ASP A 288 11.26 14.35 6.16
CA ASP A 288 10.56 15.63 5.99
C ASP A 288 11.43 16.65 5.21
N ASN A 289 11.92 16.20 4.07
CA ASN A 289 12.82 16.97 3.20
C ASN A 289 12.21 17.11 1.80
N ASP A 290 11.77 18.32 1.47
CA ASP A 290 11.11 18.60 0.18
C ASP A 290 11.98 18.24 -1.03
N TYR A 291 13.31 18.26 -0.90
CA TYR A 291 14.21 17.88 -1.98
C TYR A 291 13.98 16.45 -2.47
N ALA A 292 13.76 15.50 -1.57
CA ALA A 292 13.45 14.11 -1.90
C ALA A 292 11.92 13.90 -2.04
N ASP A 293 11.12 14.51 -1.16
CA ASP A 293 9.68 14.27 -1.09
C ASP A 293 8.95 14.70 -2.36
N LEU A 294 9.38 15.79 -3.03
CA LEU A 294 8.83 16.24 -4.32
C LEU A 294 9.21 15.29 -5.47
N ILE A 295 10.37 14.65 -5.43
CA ILE A 295 10.73 13.60 -6.41
C ILE A 295 9.80 12.40 -6.27
N ALA A 296 9.49 11.98 -5.03
CA ALA A 296 8.52 10.91 -4.78
C ALA A 296 7.13 11.26 -5.34
N LYS A 297 6.69 12.51 -5.16
CA LYS A 297 5.44 13.01 -5.71
C LYS A 297 5.43 12.92 -7.24
N ASP A 298 6.49 13.38 -7.89
CA ASP A 298 6.61 13.35 -9.36
C ASP A 298 6.61 11.91 -9.89
N LEU A 299 7.28 10.96 -9.20
CA LEU A 299 7.28 9.54 -9.56
C LEU A 299 5.88 8.92 -9.50
N LEU A 300 5.13 9.15 -8.43
CA LEU A 300 3.78 8.63 -8.29
C LEU A 300 2.84 9.28 -9.30
N ASP A 301 2.97 10.59 -9.55
CA ASP A 301 2.20 11.29 -10.56
C ASP A 301 2.50 10.75 -11.98
N SER A 302 3.76 10.44 -12.28
CA SER A 302 4.17 9.85 -13.57
C SER A 302 3.61 8.44 -13.74
N PHE A 303 3.62 7.65 -12.67
CA PHE A 303 3.02 6.31 -12.67
C PHE A 303 1.51 6.37 -12.90
N ASP A 304 0.78 7.22 -12.18
CA ASP A 304 -0.67 7.39 -12.40
C ASP A 304 -1.00 7.87 -13.81
N ARG A 305 -0.26 8.89 -14.32
CA ARG A 305 -0.43 9.38 -15.70
C ARG A 305 -0.22 8.29 -16.74
N SER A 306 0.74 7.39 -16.53
CA SER A 306 1.02 6.31 -17.48
C SER A 306 -0.14 5.32 -17.64
N LEU A 307 -1.10 5.31 -16.70
CA LEU A 307 -2.30 4.47 -16.69
C LEU A 307 -3.58 5.19 -17.11
N ALA A 308 -3.58 6.53 -17.22
CA ALA A 308 -4.78 7.35 -17.28
C ALA A 308 -5.74 6.99 -18.44
N ASP A 309 -5.21 6.74 -19.64
CA ASP A 309 -6.01 6.49 -20.85
C ASP A 309 -6.16 4.99 -21.19
N LYS A 310 -5.71 4.12 -20.28
CA LYS A 310 -5.73 2.69 -20.53
C LYS A 310 -7.04 2.06 -20.11
N ARG A 311 -7.49 1.12 -20.95
CA ARG A 311 -8.67 0.28 -20.67
C ARG A 311 -8.30 -1.18 -20.90
N ASN A 312 -8.83 -2.04 -20.05
CA ASN A 312 -8.74 -3.48 -20.25
C ASN A 312 -9.85 -3.97 -21.21
N GLU A 313 -9.82 -5.24 -21.58
CA GLU A 313 -10.77 -5.87 -22.51
C GLU A 313 -12.21 -5.89 -22.01
N ARG A 314 -12.42 -5.70 -20.69
CA ARG A 314 -13.76 -5.63 -20.08
C ARG A 314 -14.24 -4.18 -19.90
N GLY A 315 -13.53 -3.21 -20.46
CA GLY A 315 -13.83 -1.77 -20.38
C GLY A 315 -13.42 -1.10 -19.06
N GLY A 316 -12.82 -1.84 -18.15
CA GLY A 316 -12.33 -1.31 -16.87
C GLY A 316 -11.07 -0.46 -17.00
N VAL A 317 -10.82 0.40 -16.02
CA VAL A 317 -9.61 1.22 -15.91
C VAL A 317 -8.46 0.45 -15.25
N TYR A 318 -7.23 0.97 -15.43
CA TYR A 318 -6.10 0.55 -14.62
C TYR A 318 -5.88 1.53 -13.47
N ARG A 319 -5.64 1.01 -12.26
CA ARG A 319 -5.42 1.79 -11.05
C ARG A 319 -3.99 1.61 -10.56
N ALA A 320 -3.29 2.71 -10.30
CA ALA A 320 -1.99 2.70 -9.64
C ALA A 320 -2.15 2.40 -8.15
N GLY A 321 -1.26 1.57 -7.60
CA GLY A 321 -1.17 1.29 -6.17
C GLY A 321 0.27 1.40 -5.66
N THR A 322 0.42 1.54 -4.35
CA THR A 322 1.71 1.64 -3.66
C THR A 322 2.04 0.37 -2.86
N GLY A 323 1.18 -0.65 -2.91
CA GLY A 323 1.44 -1.95 -2.34
C GLY A 323 2.50 -2.71 -3.14
N THR A 324 3.10 -3.73 -2.56
CA THR A 324 4.14 -4.49 -3.25
C THR A 324 3.84 -5.97 -3.33
N ALA A 325 2.95 -6.50 -2.49
CA ALA A 325 2.79 -7.94 -2.32
C ALA A 325 4.17 -8.63 -2.25
N MET A 326 4.39 -9.67 -3.04
CA MET A 326 5.68 -10.37 -3.12
C MET A 326 6.61 -9.78 -4.20
N TYR A 327 6.14 -8.83 -5.01
CA TYR A 327 6.94 -8.28 -6.12
C TYR A 327 8.21 -7.58 -5.64
N TYR A 328 8.22 -6.98 -4.44
CA TYR A 328 9.42 -6.33 -3.91
C TYR A 328 10.59 -7.32 -3.75
N ILE A 329 10.33 -8.59 -3.41
CA ILE A 329 11.35 -9.65 -3.32
C ILE A 329 11.90 -9.97 -4.72
N PHE A 330 11.00 -10.22 -5.68
CA PHE A 330 11.41 -10.55 -7.05
C PHE A 330 12.19 -9.40 -7.69
N HIS A 331 11.71 -8.17 -7.53
CA HIS A 331 12.40 -6.99 -8.06
C HIS A 331 13.74 -6.76 -7.38
N SER A 332 13.86 -6.95 -6.05
CA SER A 332 15.14 -6.83 -5.34
C SER A 332 16.20 -7.78 -5.91
N ASN A 333 15.82 -9.03 -6.18
CA ASN A 333 16.72 -10.06 -6.72
C ASN A 333 17.15 -9.79 -8.16
N GLN A 334 16.42 -8.97 -8.91
CA GLN A 334 16.73 -8.60 -10.29
C GLN A 334 17.53 -7.30 -10.39
N LEU A 335 17.59 -6.51 -9.32
CA LEU A 335 18.25 -5.21 -9.30
C LEU A 335 19.71 -5.33 -8.88
N ARG A 336 20.60 -4.82 -9.73
CA ARG A 336 22.00 -4.56 -9.37
C ARG A 336 22.09 -3.49 -8.26
N ALA A 337 23.29 -3.16 -7.80
CA ALA A 337 23.52 -2.04 -6.91
C ALA A 337 22.95 -0.73 -7.47
N THR A 338 22.49 0.17 -6.62
CA THR A 338 21.78 1.39 -7.03
C THR A 338 22.43 2.67 -6.45
N PRO A 339 22.26 3.85 -7.10
CA PRO A 339 22.89 5.11 -6.71
C PRO A 339 22.49 5.66 -5.33
N ASP A 340 21.51 5.09 -4.64
CA ASP A 340 21.23 5.38 -3.23
C ASP A 340 22.17 4.66 -2.25
N GLY A 341 23.09 3.83 -2.79
CA GLY A 341 24.08 3.05 -2.07
C GLY A 341 23.67 1.59 -1.78
N ARG A 342 22.50 1.12 -2.25
CA ARG A 342 22.03 -0.26 -2.09
C ARG A 342 22.93 -1.23 -2.86
N ASN A 343 23.24 -2.39 -2.25
CA ASN A 343 23.99 -3.46 -2.90
C ASN A 343 23.13 -4.27 -3.88
N ASP A 344 23.79 -5.03 -4.73
CA ASP A 344 23.18 -6.04 -5.60
C ASP A 344 22.36 -7.03 -4.76
N GLY A 345 21.11 -7.29 -5.16
CA GLY A 345 20.21 -8.21 -4.47
C GLY A 345 19.74 -7.76 -3.07
N GLU A 346 20.23 -6.65 -2.52
CA GLU A 346 19.76 -6.12 -1.25
C GLU A 346 18.29 -5.71 -1.34
N MET A 347 17.50 -5.98 -0.30
CA MET A 347 16.05 -5.79 -0.35
C MET A 347 15.66 -4.32 -0.54
N ILE A 348 14.63 -4.08 -1.35
CA ILE A 348 13.90 -2.81 -1.38
C ILE A 348 12.75 -2.84 -0.35
N PRO A 349 12.29 -1.67 0.13
CA PRO A 349 11.19 -1.63 1.10
C PRO A 349 9.90 -2.26 0.56
N ALA A 350 9.19 -2.97 1.44
CA ALA A 350 7.85 -3.44 1.16
C ALA A 350 6.84 -2.28 1.22
N ASN A 351 5.83 -2.31 0.38
CA ASN A 351 4.75 -1.33 0.32
C ASN A 351 5.24 0.12 0.15
N TYR A 352 4.46 1.07 0.67
CA TYR A 352 4.79 2.50 0.69
C TYR A 352 5.57 2.82 1.97
N SER A 353 6.85 2.39 2.01
CA SER A 353 7.71 2.49 3.20
C SER A 353 9.02 3.19 2.88
N PRO A 354 9.68 3.84 3.86
CA PRO A 354 10.98 4.45 3.67
C PRO A 354 12.05 3.41 3.35
N SER A 355 13.17 3.85 2.76
CA SER A 355 14.31 2.97 2.49
C SER A 355 14.92 2.44 3.80
N LEU A 356 15.52 1.24 3.72
CA LEU A 356 16.14 0.57 4.87
C LEU A 356 17.38 1.33 5.41
N PHE A 357 17.92 2.28 4.63
CA PHE A 357 19.07 3.11 5.03
C PHE A 357 18.66 4.42 5.69
N LEU A 358 17.37 4.66 5.86
CA LEU A 358 16.90 5.90 6.44
C LEU A 358 17.36 6.04 7.90
N LYS A 359 18.16 7.06 8.19
CA LYS A 359 18.38 7.50 9.57
C LYS A 359 17.14 8.29 10.02
N GLN A 360 16.24 7.61 10.69
CA GLN A 360 14.95 8.18 11.08
C GLN A 360 15.11 9.32 12.08
N LYS A 361 14.41 10.43 11.82
CA LYS A 361 14.21 11.53 12.76
C LYS A 361 12.96 11.35 13.64
N GLY A 362 12.36 10.14 13.59
CA GLY A 362 11.14 9.79 14.27
C GLY A 362 9.95 9.60 13.32
N PRO A 363 8.85 8.95 13.77
CA PRO A 363 7.73 8.59 12.92
C PRO A 363 7.00 9.79 12.30
N ILE A 364 7.00 10.95 12.98
CA ILE A 364 6.35 12.17 12.46
C ILE A 364 7.04 12.68 11.20
N SER A 365 8.38 12.62 11.11
CA SER A 365 9.09 13.05 9.89
C SER A 365 8.78 12.13 8.71
N VAL A 366 8.66 10.81 8.95
CA VAL A 366 8.22 9.84 7.94
C VAL A 366 6.79 10.16 7.49
N ILE A 367 5.86 10.33 8.42
CA ILE A 367 4.46 10.66 8.12
C ILE A 367 4.38 11.93 7.27
N LYS A 368 5.04 13.02 7.66
CA LYS A 368 5.04 14.26 6.89
C LYS A 368 5.60 14.07 5.49
N SER A 369 6.69 13.34 5.36
CA SER A 369 7.30 13.03 4.07
C SER A 369 6.33 12.28 3.16
N PHE A 370 5.68 11.24 3.69
CA PHE A 370 4.82 10.33 2.94
C PHE A 370 3.41 10.89 2.67
N THR A 371 3.02 12.00 3.28
CA THR A 371 1.72 12.67 3.05
C THR A 371 1.80 13.87 2.10
N LYS A 372 2.99 14.20 1.57
CA LYS A 372 3.17 15.29 0.60
C LYS A 372 2.78 14.91 -0.83
N GLN A 373 2.58 13.62 -1.11
CA GLN A 373 2.24 13.09 -2.42
C GLN A 373 0.74 13.18 -2.72
N HIS A 374 0.37 13.09 -4.00
CA HIS A 374 -1.03 13.03 -4.43
C HIS A 374 -1.60 11.61 -4.25
N LEU A 375 -1.84 11.22 -3.00
CA LEU A 375 -2.25 9.85 -2.65
C LEU A 375 -3.65 9.48 -3.16
N ASP A 376 -4.48 10.45 -3.44
CA ASP A 376 -5.79 10.29 -4.11
C ASP A 376 -5.67 9.83 -5.58
N ARG A 377 -4.47 9.76 -6.15
CA ARG A 377 -4.20 9.22 -7.48
C ARG A 377 -3.86 7.72 -7.46
N VAL A 378 -3.29 7.24 -6.36
CA VAL A 378 -2.81 5.85 -6.22
C VAL A 378 -3.79 4.99 -5.43
N VAL A 379 -5.06 5.01 -5.82
CA VAL A 379 -6.18 4.37 -5.12
C VAL A 379 -6.41 2.90 -5.52
N ASN A 380 -5.34 2.19 -5.80
CA ASN A 380 -5.39 0.73 -5.81
C ASN A 380 -5.03 0.11 -4.45
N GLY A 381 -4.61 0.94 -3.49
CA GLY A 381 -4.16 0.52 -2.16
C GLY A 381 -2.64 0.42 -2.03
N GLY A 382 -2.19 0.20 -0.82
CA GLY A 382 -0.79 0.09 -0.44
C GLY A 382 -0.44 1.06 0.69
N PRO A 383 -0.39 0.55 1.95
CA PRO A 383 -0.24 1.40 3.13
C PRO A 383 1.18 1.95 3.28
N LEU A 384 1.29 3.13 3.92
CA LEU A 384 2.50 3.43 4.66
C LEU A 384 2.63 2.37 5.76
N THR A 385 3.69 1.58 5.70
CA THR A 385 3.95 0.55 6.71
C THR A 385 5.07 1.02 7.63
N LEU A 386 4.79 1.07 8.92
CA LEU A 386 5.75 1.41 9.97
C LEU A 386 5.86 0.26 10.96
N GLU A 387 7.08 0.00 11.40
CA GLU A 387 7.38 -1.03 12.39
C GLU A 387 7.80 -0.39 13.71
N PHE A 388 7.26 -0.90 14.81
CA PHE A 388 7.56 -0.47 16.16
C PHE A 388 8.08 -1.64 16.99
N ASP A 389 9.11 -1.39 17.78
CA ASP A 389 9.53 -2.34 18.80
C ASP A 389 8.43 -2.50 19.87
N GLN A 390 8.21 -3.73 20.33
CA GLN A 390 7.17 -4.04 21.31
C GLN A 390 7.30 -3.23 22.61
N SER A 391 8.51 -2.81 22.99
CA SER A 391 8.75 -1.99 24.17
C SER A 391 8.07 -0.62 24.16
N VAL A 392 7.71 -0.12 22.97
CA VAL A 392 6.94 1.13 22.82
C VAL A 392 5.57 1.03 23.50
N PHE A 393 5.01 -0.16 23.62
CA PHE A 393 3.67 -0.39 24.17
C PHE A 393 3.67 -0.71 25.69
N SER A 394 4.53 -0.06 26.44
CA SER A 394 4.75 -0.35 27.87
C SER A 394 3.59 0.02 28.80
N ASN A 395 2.73 0.98 28.40
CA ASN A 395 1.60 1.46 29.20
C ASN A 395 0.48 2.05 28.33
N ASP A 396 -0.66 2.37 28.95
CA ASP A 396 -1.83 2.91 28.24
C ASP A 396 -1.58 4.28 27.60
N GLU A 397 -0.76 5.13 28.21
CA GLU A 397 -0.40 6.43 27.66
C GLU A 397 0.30 6.30 26.28
N THR A 398 1.17 5.29 26.15
CA THR A 398 1.85 5.04 24.85
C THR A 398 0.89 4.51 23.80
N ILE A 399 -0.15 3.77 24.15
CA ILE A 399 -1.22 3.33 23.25
C ILE A 399 -2.02 4.53 22.75
N GLU A 400 -2.38 5.46 23.63
CA GLU A 400 -3.06 6.70 23.26
C GLU A 400 -2.21 7.56 22.32
N LYS A 401 -0.91 7.70 22.63
CA LYS A 401 0.05 8.40 21.75
C LYS A 401 0.16 7.77 20.37
N LEU A 402 0.11 6.44 20.27
CA LEU A 402 0.09 5.74 18.99
C LEU A 402 -1.22 6.05 18.24
N GLY A 403 -2.36 6.06 18.92
CA GLY A 403 -3.65 6.47 18.33
C GLY A 403 -3.59 7.88 17.75
N MET A 404 -2.94 8.82 18.47
CA MET A 404 -2.75 10.19 17.99
C MET A 404 -1.75 10.27 16.82
N LEU A 405 -0.77 9.37 16.76
CA LEU A 405 0.13 9.26 15.60
C LEU A 405 -0.64 8.83 14.35
N VAL A 406 -1.52 7.81 14.48
CA VAL A 406 -2.42 7.38 13.40
C VAL A 406 -3.30 8.55 12.95
N LYS A 407 -3.97 9.23 13.88
CA LYS A 407 -4.78 10.40 13.58
C LYS A 407 -3.99 11.50 12.87
N THR A 408 -2.73 11.73 13.26
CA THR A 408 -1.86 12.71 12.60
C THR A 408 -1.64 12.34 11.13
N TYR A 409 -1.39 11.07 10.81
CA TYR A 409 -1.27 10.61 9.44
C TYR A 409 -2.54 10.88 8.62
N ILE A 410 -3.72 10.61 9.20
CA ILE A 410 -5.02 10.86 8.56
C ILE A 410 -5.25 12.35 8.30
N VAL A 411 -5.01 13.19 9.31
CA VAL A 411 -5.18 14.66 9.22
C VAL A 411 -4.23 15.28 8.18
N LEU A 412 -3.02 14.73 8.05
CA LEU A 412 -2.04 15.20 7.05
C LEU A 412 -2.32 14.70 5.63
N GLY A 413 -3.39 13.93 5.41
CA GLY A 413 -3.79 13.48 4.08
C GLY A 413 -3.17 12.14 3.64
N GLY A 414 -2.74 11.32 4.59
CA GLY A 414 -2.36 9.94 4.29
C GLY A 414 -3.56 9.12 3.82
N HIS A 415 -3.36 8.15 2.93
CA HIS A 415 -4.46 7.34 2.39
C HIS A 415 -4.67 6.03 3.15
N GLN A 416 -3.62 5.27 3.41
CA GLN A 416 -3.69 3.99 4.11
C GLN A 416 -2.46 3.80 5.00
N LEU A 417 -2.66 3.31 6.22
CA LEU A 417 -1.59 3.11 7.21
C LEU A 417 -1.67 1.72 7.81
N GLN A 418 -0.53 1.06 7.88
CA GLN A 418 -0.33 -0.19 8.59
C GLN A 418 0.76 -0.02 9.64
N LEU A 419 0.50 -0.47 10.86
CA LEU A 419 1.47 -0.45 11.94
C LEU A 419 1.75 -1.88 12.39
N ASN A 420 3.02 -2.29 12.31
CA ASN A 420 3.48 -3.59 12.77
C ASN A 420 4.18 -3.43 14.12
N THR A 421 3.96 -4.38 15.01
CA THR A 421 4.68 -4.50 16.28
C THR A 421 5.53 -5.75 16.24
N VAL A 422 6.83 -5.59 16.39
CA VAL A 422 7.81 -6.69 16.31
C VAL A 422 8.65 -6.71 17.56
N SER A 423 8.86 -7.90 18.14
CA SER A 423 9.84 -8.07 19.21
C SER A 423 11.22 -8.37 18.64
N ARG A 424 12.27 -8.01 19.38
CA ARG A 424 13.64 -8.41 19.01
C ARG A 424 13.78 -9.93 18.89
N GLU A 425 13.05 -10.66 19.72
CA GLU A 425 13.05 -12.13 19.69
C GLU A 425 12.48 -12.66 18.37
N THR A 426 11.35 -12.11 17.90
CA THR A 426 10.75 -12.46 16.61
C THR A 426 11.68 -12.19 15.42
N LEU A 427 12.52 -11.14 15.51
CA LEU A 427 13.47 -10.80 14.43
C LEU A 427 14.72 -11.70 14.41
N LEU A 428 14.98 -12.46 15.48
CA LEU A 428 16.15 -13.35 15.58
C LEU A 428 15.83 -14.81 15.22
N HIS A 429 14.56 -15.14 15.04
CA HIS A 429 14.05 -16.46 14.66
C HIS A 429 13.44 -16.42 13.26
#